data_6e6adb96de4f291a4438a9646cdff68a
#
_entry.id   6e6adb96de4f291a4438a9646cdff68a
#
_cell.length_a   1.000
_cell.length_b   1.000
_cell.length_c   1.000
_cell.angle_alpha   90.00
_cell.angle_beta   90.00
_cell.angle_gamma   90.00
#
_symmetry.space_group_name_H-M   'P 1'
#
loop_
_entity.id
_entity.type
_entity.pdbx_description
1 polymer ?
#
loop_
_entity_poly.entity_id
_entity_poly.type
_entity_poly.pdbx_seq_one_letter_code
_entity_poly.pdbx_strand_id
1 'polypeptide(L)'
;MKGKTRLRGAAIDSVFLTFARFVTALSGIVIAKLLSTQFTLQEYGTYSQANLIITTVTAITILGLTDATNYFYNTAPDEETKTKYVATIFGMQYIIGILAAIVIMVVQAPIVQYFKNDDLKKVIMFVAWMPVFENIIPMLQVLFVSVGQAKLIAFRNLWVSYARLAVVAVACFITKEVRTIFAVLLVLDILQVIIFKKQLSDRGYGVDLKKFSAKLAPEILKFCIPMAVFVLVNSLNRDIDKYVIAFFTDTETLGIYSNAARLLPFDMITASFITVLAPIFTRQVKAEDNSKVLDTLKIFIRVCYFSAWIFVVGAIVNARELMLFLYDEKYLSGLSVFVLYLFVDLIRLMGTTQVIVAKGKTSFLMLLSTVTLGVNFVLNICAFKMFGIIGPAIITLIVTIVYTIVILDFSAASLQGTFSQLFDLKELLLFSAELGGLAIICYVLKKSLYKIGATSVVALIVTYGAFCLVALLLNYKKIIDLLRSVNKLR
;
A
#
# COMPACT_ATOMS: atom_id res chain seq x y z
N MET A 1 14.28 -0.02 36.42
CA MET A 1 12.82 -0.07 36.25
C MET A 1 12.29 0.81 35.10
N LYS A 2 12.83 2.01 34.82
CA LYS A 2 12.38 2.90 33.71
C LYS A 2 12.48 2.32 32.29
N GLY A 3 13.40 1.40 32.03
CA GLY A 3 13.54 0.76 30.70
C GLY A 3 12.45 -0.27 30.36
N LYS A 4 12.03 -1.10 31.34
CA LYS A 4 10.97 -2.11 31.15
C LYS A 4 9.58 -1.49 30.94
N THR A 5 9.31 -0.35 31.61
CA THR A 5 8.05 0.39 31.44
C THR A 5 7.96 1.08 30.09
N ARG A 6 9.07 1.62 29.54
CA ARG A 6 9.13 2.19 28.19
C ARG A 6 8.94 1.14 27.10
N LEU A 7 9.56 -0.04 27.25
CA LEU A 7 9.39 -1.16 26.29
C LEU A 7 7.96 -1.71 26.29
N ARG A 8 7.32 -1.79 27.47
CA ARG A 8 5.92 -2.22 27.59
C ARG A 8 4.94 -1.20 26.97
N GLY A 9 5.22 0.09 27.12
CA GLY A 9 4.47 1.16 26.46
C GLY A 9 4.58 1.10 24.93
N ALA A 10 5.80 0.97 24.39
CA ALA A 10 6.03 0.87 22.94
C ALA A 10 5.39 -0.38 22.30
N ALA A 11 5.35 -1.51 23.01
CA ALA A 11 4.68 -2.71 22.55
C ALA A 11 3.15 -2.53 22.45
N ILE A 12 2.54 -1.91 23.48
CA ILE A 12 1.09 -1.59 23.49
C ILE A 12 0.76 -0.62 22.35
N ASP A 13 1.60 0.41 22.13
CA ASP A 13 1.40 1.38 21.08
C ASP A 13 1.49 0.74 19.67
N SER A 14 2.41 -0.22 19.50
CA SER A 14 2.55 -0.99 18.25
C SER A 14 1.32 -1.86 17.97
N VAL A 15 0.77 -2.55 18.97
CA VAL A 15 -0.45 -3.35 18.84
C VAL A 15 -1.64 -2.46 18.48
N PHE A 16 -1.77 -1.31 19.14
CA PHE A 16 -2.86 -0.38 18.87
C PHE A 16 -2.78 0.22 17.46
N LEU A 17 -1.58 0.56 16.99
CA LEU A 17 -1.34 1.01 15.60
C LEU A 17 -1.68 -0.08 14.59
N THR A 18 -1.33 -1.34 14.86
CA THR A 18 -1.66 -2.47 13.98
C THR A 18 -3.17 -2.69 13.91
N PHE A 19 -3.86 -2.63 15.06
CA PHE A 19 -5.32 -2.70 15.11
C PHE A 19 -5.98 -1.55 14.33
N ALA A 20 -5.49 -0.32 14.48
CA ALA A 20 -5.99 0.83 13.74
C ALA A 20 -5.82 0.66 12.22
N ARG A 21 -4.67 0.11 11.78
CA ARG A 21 -4.45 -0.22 10.35
C ARG A 21 -5.44 -1.27 9.85
N PHE A 22 -5.71 -2.30 10.65
CA PHE A 22 -6.69 -3.34 10.29
C PHE A 22 -8.09 -2.76 10.12
N VAL A 23 -8.54 -1.93 11.06
CA VAL A 23 -9.85 -1.23 10.94
C VAL A 23 -9.89 -0.32 9.72
N THR A 24 -8.80 0.39 9.43
CA THR A 24 -8.70 1.23 8.22
C THR A 24 -8.83 0.41 6.94
N ALA A 25 -8.18 -0.76 6.87
CA ALA A 25 -8.28 -1.66 5.72
C ALA A 25 -9.71 -2.22 5.54
N LEU A 26 -10.34 -2.64 6.64
CA LEU A 26 -11.74 -3.08 6.62
C LEU A 26 -12.69 -1.97 6.15
N SER A 27 -12.50 -0.75 6.67
CA SER A 27 -13.28 0.41 6.22
C SER A 27 -13.12 0.66 4.72
N GLY A 28 -11.90 0.50 4.18
CA GLY A 28 -11.64 0.60 2.74
C GLY A 28 -12.36 -0.46 1.91
N ILE A 29 -12.51 -1.68 2.42
CA ILE A 29 -13.29 -2.75 1.80
C ILE A 29 -14.78 -2.39 1.80
N VAL A 30 -15.30 -1.94 2.93
CA VAL A 30 -16.72 -1.53 3.04
C VAL A 30 -17.03 -0.35 2.10
N ILE A 31 -16.14 0.63 2.02
CA ILE A 31 -16.24 1.76 1.09
C ILE A 31 -16.30 1.25 -0.36
N ALA A 32 -15.40 0.35 -0.75
CA ALA A 32 -15.39 -0.22 -2.09
C ALA A 32 -16.71 -0.96 -2.41
N LYS A 33 -17.24 -1.72 -1.44
CA LYS A 33 -18.55 -2.38 -1.58
C LYS A 33 -19.68 -1.38 -1.76
N LEU A 34 -19.77 -0.35 -0.93
CA LEU A 34 -20.80 0.68 -1.03
C LEU A 34 -20.75 1.39 -2.38
N LEU A 35 -19.58 1.83 -2.81
CA LEU A 35 -19.38 2.49 -4.09
C LEU A 35 -19.76 1.58 -5.25
N SER A 36 -19.31 0.32 -5.25
CA SER A 36 -19.58 -0.62 -6.33
C SER A 36 -21.05 -1.02 -6.46
N THR A 37 -21.80 -1.01 -5.35
CA THR A 37 -23.24 -1.36 -5.37
C THR A 37 -24.14 -0.17 -5.67
N GLN A 38 -23.81 1.03 -5.21
CA GLN A 38 -24.67 2.20 -5.29
C GLN A 38 -24.43 3.06 -6.53
N PHE A 39 -23.22 3.04 -7.09
CA PHE A 39 -22.87 3.81 -8.28
C PHE A 39 -22.90 2.94 -9.54
N THR A 40 -23.16 3.57 -10.68
CA THR A 40 -23.01 2.97 -12.00
C THR A 40 -21.52 2.66 -12.29
N LEU A 41 -21.24 1.85 -13.33
CA LEU A 41 -19.88 1.60 -13.77
C LEU A 41 -19.16 2.88 -14.20
N GLN A 42 -19.88 3.78 -14.89
CA GLN A 42 -19.36 5.09 -15.32
C GLN A 42 -18.96 5.97 -14.11
N GLU A 43 -19.84 6.08 -13.11
CA GLU A 43 -19.55 6.86 -11.90
C GLU A 43 -18.40 6.27 -11.09
N TYR A 44 -18.38 4.95 -10.94
CA TYR A 44 -17.24 4.28 -10.27
C TYR A 44 -15.94 4.43 -11.06
N GLY A 45 -16.00 4.37 -12.39
CA GLY A 45 -14.86 4.65 -13.28
C GLY A 45 -14.36 6.08 -13.08
N THR A 46 -15.26 7.07 -12.99
CA THR A 46 -14.89 8.46 -12.68
C THR A 46 -14.21 8.58 -11.32
N TYR A 47 -14.73 7.89 -10.29
CA TYR A 47 -14.08 7.80 -8.98
C TYR A 47 -12.67 7.19 -9.08
N SER A 48 -12.50 6.13 -9.87
CA SER A 48 -11.21 5.45 -10.07
C SER A 48 -10.20 6.35 -10.79
N GLN A 49 -10.64 7.07 -11.84
CA GLN A 49 -9.80 8.04 -12.56
C GLN A 49 -9.35 9.18 -11.64
N ALA A 50 -10.26 9.73 -10.86
CA ALA A 50 -9.96 10.78 -9.89
C ALA A 50 -8.92 10.32 -8.85
N ASN A 51 -9.07 9.12 -8.30
CA ASN A 51 -8.07 8.54 -7.38
C ASN A 51 -6.72 8.30 -8.05
N LEU A 52 -6.69 7.87 -9.30
CA LEU A 52 -5.45 7.69 -10.06
C LEU A 52 -4.70 9.02 -10.24
N ILE A 53 -5.42 10.11 -10.51
CA ILE A 53 -4.84 11.47 -10.56
C ILE A 53 -4.29 11.87 -9.19
N ILE A 54 -5.09 11.71 -8.11
CA ILE A 54 -4.68 12.07 -6.76
C ILE A 54 -3.40 11.32 -6.36
N THR A 55 -3.38 9.99 -6.50
CA THR A 55 -2.23 9.17 -6.12
C THR A 55 -0.96 9.55 -6.89
N THR A 56 -1.09 9.83 -8.17
CA THR A 56 0.05 10.23 -9.01
C THR A 56 0.57 11.61 -8.64
N VAL A 57 -0.32 12.59 -8.49
CA VAL A 57 0.09 13.95 -8.13
C VAL A 57 0.66 13.98 -6.71
N THR A 58 0.06 13.25 -5.77
CA THR A 58 0.60 13.07 -4.42
C THR A 58 2.02 12.50 -4.47
N ALA A 59 2.27 11.45 -5.28
CA ALA A 59 3.60 10.86 -5.43
C ALA A 59 4.63 11.82 -6.07
N ILE A 60 4.19 12.66 -7.02
CA ILE A 60 5.05 13.68 -7.63
C ILE A 60 5.39 14.78 -6.63
N THR A 61 4.41 15.22 -5.85
CA THR A 61 4.51 16.46 -5.03
C THR A 61 5.06 16.22 -3.63
N ILE A 62 5.07 14.97 -3.13
CA ILE A 62 5.64 14.66 -1.81
C ILE A 62 7.16 14.84 -1.75
N LEU A 63 7.86 14.68 -2.86
CA LEU A 63 9.30 14.91 -3.05
C LEU A 63 10.22 14.39 -1.93
N GLY A 64 9.81 13.35 -1.17
CA GLY A 64 10.58 12.86 -0.03
C GLY A 64 10.59 13.79 1.19
N LEU A 65 9.74 14.84 1.22
CA LEU A 65 9.69 15.81 2.32
C LEU A 65 9.22 15.18 3.64
N THR A 66 8.49 14.07 3.60
CA THR A 66 8.16 13.29 4.81
C THR A 66 9.41 12.72 5.48
N ASP A 67 10.33 12.16 4.69
CA ASP A 67 11.60 11.62 5.20
C ASP A 67 12.53 12.74 5.66
N ALA A 68 12.56 13.86 4.93
CA ALA A 68 13.27 15.06 5.33
C ALA A 68 12.75 15.61 6.67
N THR A 69 11.44 15.60 6.88
CA THR A 69 10.84 16.01 8.18
C THR A 69 11.41 15.16 9.32
N ASN A 70 11.47 13.83 9.14
CA ASN A 70 12.05 12.94 10.13
C ASN A 70 13.55 13.21 10.35
N TYR A 71 14.31 13.31 9.27
CA TYR A 71 15.76 13.49 9.35
C TYR A 71 16.13 14.81 10.00
N PHE A 72 15.71 15.93 9.44
CA PHE A 72 16.10 17.27 9.92
C PHE A 72 15.51 17.60 11.30
N TYR A 73 14.32 17.08 11.64
CA TYR A 73 13.79 17.22 13.00
C TYR A 73 14.65 16.57 14.06
N ASN A 74 15.19 15.37 13.79
CA ASN A 74 15.93 14.59 14.78
C ASN A 74 17.44 14.85 14.77
N THR A 75 17.99 15.51 13.73
CA THR A 75 19.44 15.78 13.59
C THR A 75 19.81 17.26 13.77
N ALA A 76 18.82 18.16 13.86
CA ALA A 76 19.09 19.58 14.07
C ALA A 76 19.86 19.81 15.39
N PRO A 77 20.89 20.71 15.36
CA PRO A 77 21.78 20.93 16.50
C PRO A 77 21.10 21.64 17.67
N ASP A 78 20.10 22.45 17.42
CA ASP A 78 19.37 23.26 18.39
C ASP A 78 17.89 23.43 18.00
N GLU A 79 17.07 23.88 18.95
CA GLU A 79 15.62 24.05 18.77
C GLU A 79 15.26 25.16 17.76
N GLU A 80 16.10 26.19 17.63
CA GLU A 80 15.84 27.26 16.66
C GLU A 80 16.02 26.75 15.22
N THR A 81 17.13 26.07 14.98
CA THR A 81 17.46 25.43 13.68
C THR A 81 16.40 24.37 13.34
N LYS A 82 16.02 23.53 14.29
CA LYS A 82 14.94 22.56 14.16
C LYS A 82 13.64 23.20 13.68
N THR A 83 13.24 24.29 14.34
CA THR A 83 11.99 25.01 13.97
C THR A 83 12.07 25.62 12.57
N LYS A 84 13.24 26.14 12.17
CA LYS A 84 13.48 26.67 10.82
C LYS A 84 13.39 25.57 9.76
N TYR A 85 14.00 24.40 9.99
CA TYR A 85 13.87 23.25 9.07
C TYR A 85 12.42 22.82 8.90
N VAL A 86 11.71 22.59 10.01
CA VAL A 86 10.29 22.19 9.97
C VAL A 86 9.45 23.23 9.23
N ALA A 87 9.61 24.52 9.56
CA ALA A 87 8.89 25.60 8.88
C ALA A 87 9.17 25.64 7.38
N THR A 88 10.44 25.43 6.99
CA THR A 88 10.86 25.44 5.59
C THR A 88 10.31 24.23 4.83
N ILE A 89 10.42 23.03 5.39
CA ILE A 89 9.92 21.80 4.77
C ILE A 89 8.40 21.87 4.56
N PHE A 90 7.64 22.29 5.58
CA PHE A 90 6.19 22.47 5.45
C PHE A 90 5.81 23.59 4.48
N GLY A 91 6.54 24.70 4.51
CA GLY A 91 6.36 25.81 3.56
C GLY A 91 6.59 25.36 2.11
N MET A 92 7.67 24.60 1.86
CA MET A 92 7.94 24.01 0.55
C MET A 92 6.81 23.08 0.10
N GLN A 93 6.30 22.21 1.00
CA GLN A 93 5.19 21.29 0.67
C GLN A 93 3.92 22.05 0.28
N TYR A 94 3.58 23.13 0.99
CA TYR A 94 2.44 23.98 0.61
C TYR A 94 2.66 24.63 -0.75
N ILE A 95 3.83 25.20 -1.01
CA ILE A 95 4.14 25.84 -2.30
C ILE A 95 4.03 24.82 -3.44
N ILE A 96 4.68 23.66 -3.31
CA ILE A 96 4.67 22.59 -4.32
C ILE A 96 3.25 22.08 -4.55
N GLY A 97 2.51 21.83 -3.48
CA GLY A 97 1.13 21.35 -3.56
C GLY A 97 0.20 22.36 -4.26
N ILE A 98 0.29 23.64 -3.90
CA ILE A 98 -0.51 24.71 -4.53
C ILE A 98 -0.15 24.87 -6.01
N LEU A 99 1.14 24.86 -6.35
CA LEU A 99 1.58 24.91 -7.75
C LEU A 99 1.03 23.72 -8.55
N ALA A 100 1.08 22.51 -7.99
CA ALA A 100 0.52 21.33 -8.63
C ALA A 100 -1.01 21.45 -8.81
N ALA A 101 -1.72 21.96 -7.81
CA ALA A 101 -3.16 22.20 -7.92
C ALA A 101 -3.48 23.19 -9.07
N ILE A 102 -2.73 24.29 -9.17
CA ILE A 102 -2.88 25.26 -10.26
C ILE A 102 -2.58 24.60 -11.61
N VAL A 103 -1.50 23.81 -11.72
CA VAL A 103 -1.16 23.08 -12.95
C VAL A 103 -2.30 22.15 -13.36
N ILE A 104 -2.85 21.34 -12.45
CA ILE A 104 -3.97 20.45 -12.75
C ILE A 104 -5.18 21.24 -13.27
N MET A 105 -5.49 22.38 -12.65
CA MET A 105 -6.60 23.24 -13.08
C MET A 105 -6.38 23.80 -14.48
N VAL A 106 -5.13 24.15 -14.84
CA VAL A 106 -4.78 24.67 -16.18
C VAL A 106 -4.84 23.54 -17.22
N VAL A 107 -4.33 22.35 -16.88
CA VAL A 107 -4.28 21.19 -17.80
C VAL A 107 -5.50 20.29 -17.69
N GLN A 108 -6.60 20.72 -17.11
CA GLN A 108 -7.81 19.90 -16.94
C GLN A 108 -8.36 19.37 -18.28
N ALA A 109 -8.32 20.16 -19.35
CA ALA A 109 -8.85 19.74 -20.65
C ALA A 109 -8.05 18.56 -21.26
N PRO A 110 -6.71 18.60 -21.35
CA PRO A 110 -5.91 17.42 -21.69
C PRO A 110 -6.17 16.19 -20.80
N ILE A 111 -6.34 16.37 -19.48
CA ILE A 111 -6.63 15.27 -18.56
C ILE A 111 -7.98 14.62 -18.92
N VAL A 112 -9.02 15.42 -19.07
CA VAL A 112 -10.35 14.94 -19.45
C VAL A 112 -10.33 14.22 -20.80
N GLN A 113 -9.60 14.76 -21.78
CA GLN A 113 -9.43 14.13 -23.10
C GLN A 113 -8.70 12.79 -23.01
N TYR A 114 -7.63 12.71 -22.21
CA TYR A 114 -6.89 11.46 -21.98
C TYR A 114 -7.79 10.37 -21.40
N PHE A 115 -8.58 10.70 -20.38
CA PHE A 115 -9.49 9.77 -19.73
C PHE A 115 -10.81 9.58 -20.47
N LYS A 116 -11.09 10.33 -21.53
CA LYS A 116 -12.34 10.30 -22.33
C LYS A 116 -13.58 10.39 -21.47
N ASN A 117 -13.55 11.23 -20.42
CA ASN A 117 -14.59 11.31 -19.41
C ASN A 117 -14.92 12.76 -19.03
N ASP A 118 -16.04 13.27 -19.54
CA ASP A 118 -16.50 14.63 -19.24
C ASP A 118 -16.96 14.81 -17.78
N ASP A 119 -17.41 13.75 -17.11
CA ASP A 119 -17.82 13.83 -15.70
C ASP A 119 -16.64 14.14 -14.78
N LEU A 120 -15.40 13.85 -15.23
CA LEU A 120 -14.19 14.20 -14.50
C LEU A 120 -14.06 15.72 -14.28
N LYS A 121 -14.60 16.57 -15.19
CA LYS A 121 -14.64 18.03 -15.03
C LYS A 121 -15.35 18.47 -13.75
N LYS A 122 -16.38 17.71 -13.34
CA LYS A 122 -17.19 18.02 -12.15
C LYS A 122 -16.42 17.80 -10.84
N VAL A 123 -15.42 16.94 -10.86
CA VAL A 123 -14.65 16.53 -9.66
C VAL A 123 -13.23 17.08 -9.63
N ILE A 124 -12.67 17.47 -10.78
CA ILE A 124 -11.25 17.82 -10.92
C ILE A 124 -10.84 19.00 -10.03
N MET A 125 -11.75 19.93 -9.76
CA MET A 125 -11.51 21.06 -8.86
C MET A 125 -11.14 20.57 -7.44
N PHE A 126 -11.87 19.58 -6.92
CA PHE A 126 -11.60 19.00 -5.58
C PHE A 126 -10.36 18.11 -5.61
N VAL A 127 -10.24 17.28 -6.65
CA VAL A 127 -9.11 16.38 -6.90
C VAL A 127 -7.78 17.13 -6.96
N ALA A 128 -7.74 18.30 -7.60
CA ALA A 128 -6.54 19.12 -7.71
C ALA A 128 -5.99 19.60 -6.35
N TRP A 129 -6.87 19.89 -5.39
CA TRP A 129 -6.46 20.39 -4.08
C TRP A 129 -6.14 19.29 -3.05
N MET A 130 -6.63 18.06 -3.24
CA MET A 130 -6.40 16.97 -2.28
C MET A 130 -4.91 16.68 -2.02
N PRO A 131 -4.00 16.61 -3.01
CA PRO A 131 -2.58 16.34 -2.78
C PRO A 131 -1.89 17.35 -1.85
N VAL A 132 -2.39 18.61 -1.82
CA VAL A 132 -1.86 19.64 -0.90
C VAL A 132 -1.95 19.20 0.55
N PHE A 133 -3.11 18.66 0.94
CA PHE A 133 -3.39 18.24 2.32
C PHE A 133 -2.95 16.81 2.59
N GLU A 134 -3.13 15.90 1.63
CA GLU A 134 -2.72 14.50 1.75
C GLU A 134 -1.21 14.35 1.98
N ASN A 135 -0.37 15.23 1.42
CA ASN A 135 1.07 15.23 1.67
C ASN A 135 1.46 15.84 3.03
N ILE A 136 0.71 16.81 3.52
CA ILE A 136 0.95 17.42 4.84
C ILE A 136 0.65 16.45 5.99
N ILE A 137 -0.36 15.59 5.84
CA ILE A 137 -0.79 14.67 6.89
C ILE A 137 0.31 13.69 7.32
N PRO A 138 1.03 12.96 6.43
CA PRO A 138 2.15 12.10 6.80
C PRO A 138 3.29 12.85 7.50
N MET A 139 3.58 14.08 7.08
CA MET A 139 4.61 14.92 7.70
C MET A 139 4.24 15.27 9.14
N LEU A 140 2.98 15.64 9.40
CA LEU A 140 2.48 15.85 10.75
C LEU A 140 2.54 14.57 11.60
N GLN A 141 2.24 13.40 11.01
CA GLN A 141 2.36 12.12 11.70
C GLN A 141 3.81 11.83 12.12
N VAL A 142 4.78 12.12 11.26
CA VAL A 142 6.21 11.99 11.58
C VAL A 142 6.56 12.86 12.79
N LEU A 143 6.10 14.10 12.85
CA LEU A 143 6.32 14.96 14.00
C LEU A 143 5.70 14.38 15.28
N PHE A 144 4.46 13.86 15.22
CA PHE A 144 3.82 13.19 16.37
C PHE A 144 4.62 12.00 16.88
N VAL A 145 5.21 11.20 15.97
CA VAL A 145 6.10 10.08 16.35
C VAL A 145 7.36 10.61 17.02
N SER A 146 7.99 11.63 16.44
CA SER A 146 9.24 12.21 16.94
C SER A 146 9.10 12.82 18.33
N VAL A 147 7.91 13.35 18.66
CA VAL A 147 7.60 13.88 20.01
C VAL A 147 6.99 12.83 20.96
N GLY A 148 7.01 11.54 20.58
CA GLY A 148 6.54 10.44 21.44
C GLY A 148 5.03 10.32 21.58
N GLN A 149 4.25 10.88 20.65
CA GLN A 149 2.79 10.91 20.69
C GLN A 149 2.13 9.94 19.68
N ALA A 150 2.74 8.78 19.44
CA ALA A 150 2.29 7.79 18.46
C ALA A 150 0.84 7.29 18.67
N LYS A 151 0.34 7.29 19.91
CA LYS A 151 -1.06 6.91 20.25
C LYS A 151 -2.08 7.81 19.56
N LEU A 152 -1.78 9.11 19.43
CA LEU A 152 -2.69 10.04 18.77
C LEU A 152 -2.87 9.72 17.29
N ILE A 153 -1.83 9.19 16.64
CA ILE A 153 -1.91 8.76 15.24
C ILE A 153 -2.86 7.56 15.10
N ALA A 154 -2.77 6.57 15.98
CA ALA A 154 -3.66 5.42 15.94
C ALA A 154 -5.12 5.82 16.16
N PHE A 155 -5.39 6.68 17.16
CA PHE A 155 -6.73 7.21 17.42
C PHE A 155 -7.27 8.00 16.22
N ARG A 156 -6.43 8.87 15.64
CA ARG A 156 -6.77 9.60 14.43
C ARG A 156 -7.10 8.66 13.27
N ASN A 157 -6.28 7.63 13.02
CA ASN A 157 -6.51 6.70 11.92
C ASN A 157 -7.87 6.01 12.03
N LEU A 158 -8.27 5.62 13.25
CA LEU A 158 -9.60 5.07 13.50
C LEU A 158 -10.70 6.09 13.19
N TRP A 159 -10.57 7.29 13.75
CA TRP A 159 -11.60 8.33 13.59
C TRP A 159 -11.79 8.73 12.13
N VAL A 160 -10.69 8.93 11.42
CA VAL A 160 -10.71 9.28 9.99
C VAL A 160 -11.27 8.14 9.14
N SER A 161 -10.98 6.87 9.48
CA SER A 161 -11.56 5.73 8.78
C SER A 161 -13.08 5.70 8.91
N TYR A 162 -13.61 5.93 10.09
CA TYR A 162 -15.05 6.03 10.31
C TYR A 162 -15.66 7.26 9.64
N ALA A 163 -14.99 8.42 9.70
CA ALA A 163 -15.44 9.63 9.04
C ALA A 163 -15.51 9.45 7.51
N ARG A 164 -14.46 8.86 6.91
CA ARG A 164 -14.46 8.54 5.45
C ARG A 164 -15.59 7.58 5.09
N LEU A 165 -15.80 6.54 5.90
CA LEU A 165 -16.92 5.61 5.69
C LEU A 165 -18.27 6.32 5.76
N ALA A 166 -18.50 7.18 6.75
CA ALA A 166 -19.72 7.97 6.89
C ALA A 166 -19.93 8.91 5.70
N VAL A 167 -18.88 9.60 5.24
CA VAL A 167 -18.92 10.47 4.05
C VAL A 167 -19.36 9.69 2.82
N VAL A 168 -18.75 8.53 2.58
CA VAL A 168 -19.11 7.70 1.42
C VAL A 168 -20.52 7.16 1.55
N ALA A 169 -20.94 6.74 2.75
CA ALA A 169 -22.32 6.28 2.97
C ALA A 169 -23.33 7.41 2.70
N VAL A 170 -23.09 8.62 3.19
CA VAL A 170 -23.93 9.80 2.91
C VAL A 170 -23.99 10.09 1.40
N ALA A 171 -22.83 10.07 0.73
CA ALA A 171 -22.76 10.29 -0.72
C ALA A 171 -23.54 9.20 -1.49
N CYS A 172 -23.41 7.93 -1.10
CA CYS A 172 -24.09 6.81 -1.76
C CYS A 172 -25.61 6.84 -1.59
N PHE A 173 -26.12 7.20 -0.41
CA PHE A 173 -27.54 7.06 -0.09
C PHE A 173 -28.33 8.37 -0.21
N ILE A 174 -27.68 9.53 -0.06
CA ILE A 174 -28.35 10.82 -0.03
C ILE A 174 -28.16 11.58 -1.34
N THR A 175 -26.89 11.87 -1.71
CA THR A 175 -26.61 12.73 -2.87
C THR A 175 -26.49 11.99 -4.18
N LYS A 176 -26.05 10.73 -4.14
CA LYS A 176 -25.78 9.88 -5.31
C LYS A 176 -24.84 10.55 -6.35
N GLU A 177 -23.88 11.32 -5.87
CA GLU A 177 -22.94 12.05 -6.71
C GLU A 177 -21.48 11.78 -6.29
N VAL A 178 -20.64 11.38 -7.23
CA VAL A 178 -19.20 11.21 -7.02
C VAL A 178 -18.53 12.53 -6.62
N ARG A 179 -19.02 13.66 -7.13
CA ARG A 179 -18.55 15.01 -6.78
C ARG A 179 -18.61 15.25 -5.28
N THR A 180 -19.71 14.87 -4.64
CA THR A 180 -19.90 15.05 -3.19
C THR A 180 -18.86 14.29 -2.38
N ILE A 181 -18.45 13.10 -2.83
CA ILE A 181 -17.39 12.31 -2.16
C ILE A 181 -16.11 13.13 -2.08
N PHE A 182 -15.61 13.62 -3.23
CA PHE A 182 -14.34 14.36 -3.26
C PHE A 182 -14.41 15.72 -2.55
N ALA A 183 -15.56 16.41 -2.66
CA ALA A 183 -15.76 17.68 -1.95
C ALA A 183 -15.67 17.50 -0.43
N VAL A 184 -16.38 16.50 0.12
CA VAL A 184 -16.38 16.27 1.57
C VAL A 184 -15.08 15.63 2.06
N LEU A 185 -14.46 14.75 1.26
CA LEU A 185 -13.12 14.21 1.59
C LEU A 185 -12.07 15.32 1.64
N LEU A 186 -12.11 16.29 0.71
CA LEU A 186 -11.22 17.45 0.76
C LEU A 186 -11.43 18.27 2.05
N VAL A 187 -12.68 18.53 2.43
CA VAL A 187 -12.99 19.22 3.70
C VAL A 187 -12.46 18.42 4.89
N LEU A 188 -12.63 17.09 4.88
CA LEU A 188 -12.12 16.20 5.93
C LEU A 188 -10.59 16.29 6.03
N ASP A 189 -9.86 16.31 4.91
CA ASP A 189 -8.40 16.41 4.91
C ASP A 189 -7.92 17.80 5.39
N ILE A 190 -8.61 18.87 5.02
CA ILE A 190 -8.36 20.22 5.56
C ILE A 190 -8.55 20.22 7.09
N LEU A 191 -9.66 19.69 7.57
CA LEU A 191 -9.95 19.61 9.02
C LEU A 191 -8.89 18.80 9.76
N GLN A 192 -8.42 17.68 9.19
CA GLN A 192 -7.33 16.88 9.76
C GLN A 192 -6.05 17.70 9.94
N VAL A 193 -5.65 18.44 8.90
CA VAL A 193 -4.44 19.28 8.95
C VAL A 193 -4.58 20.36 10.03
N ILE A 194 -5.74 21.03 10.11
CA ILE A 194 -6.01 22.07 11.12
C ILE A 194 -5.94 21.47 12.53
N ILE A 195 -6.65 20.37 12.77
CA ILE A 195 -6.69 19.71 14.09
C ILE A 195 -5.30 19.25 14.50
N PHE A 196 -4.56 18.60 13.61
CA PHE A 196 -3.21 18.13 13.90
C PHE A 196 -2.22 19.26 14.20
N LYS A 197 -2.24 20.32 13.38
CA LYS A 197 -1.40 21.50 13.63
C LYS A 197 -1.73 22.13 15.00
N LYS A 198 -3.00 22.24 15.34
CA LYS A 198 -3.42 22.74 16.65
C LYS A 198 -2.92 21.83 17.78
N GLN A 199 -3.13 20.52 17.69
CA GLN A 199 -2.68 19.58 18.70
C GLN A 199 -1.16 19.58 18.92
N LEU A 200 -0.35 19.78 17.87
CA LEU A 200 1.10 19.95 17.98
C LEU A 200 1.44 21.29 18.65
N SER A 201 0.77 22.37 18.25
CA SER A 201 0.97 23.70 18.82
C SER A 201 0.65 23.75 20.32
N ASP A 202 -0.48 23.17 20.73
CA ASP A 202 -0.91 23.09 22.15
C ASP A 202 0.10 22.33 23.04
N ARG A 203 0.99 21.54 22.43
CA ARG A 203 2.07 20.80 23.11
C ARG A 203 3.46 21.44 22.98
N GLY A 204 3.52 22.63 22.41
CA GLY A 204 4.79 23.35 22.21
C GLY A 204 5.60 22.91 20.97
N TYR A 205 5.04 22.08 20.07
CA TYR A 205 5.70 21.57 18.86
C TYR A 205 5.08 22.14 17.59
N GLY A 206 4.53 23.37 17.67
CA GLY A 206 3.82 24.00 16.57
C GLY A 206 4.70 24.24 15.34
N VAL A 207 4.12 24.09 14.15
CA VAL A 207 4.76 24.45 12.87
C VAL A 207 4.51 25.93 12.61
N ASP A 208 5.51 26.77 12.89
CA ASP A 208 5.47 28.22 12.64
C ASP A 208 6.03 28.54 11.25
N LEU A 209 5.16 28.69 10.27
CA LEU A 209 5.54 29.02 8.88
C LEU A 209 6.23 30.38 8.73
N LYS A 210 6.13 31.28 9.71
CA LYS A 210 6.83 32.57 9.68
C LYS A 210 8.35 32.40 9.76
N LYS A 211 8.82 31.26 10.28
CA LYS A 211 10.25 30.91 10.35
C LYS A 211 10.78 30.24 9.06
N PHE A 212 10.01 30.26 7.97
CA PHE A 212 10.46 29.77 6.67
C PHE A 212 11.77 30.45 6.24
N SER A 213 12.73 29.66 5.79
CA SER A 213 14.03 30.15 5.33
C SER A 213 14.37 29.55 3.95
N ALA A 214 14.26 30.36 2.91
CA ALA A 214 14.63 29.95 1.55
C ALA A 214 16.10 29.48 1.43
N LYS A 215 16.98 29.93 2.35
CA LYS A 215 18.39 29.52 2.36
C LYS A 215 18.59 28.03 2.69
N LEU A 216 17.64 27.41 3.40
CA LEU A 216 17.67 25.98 3.74
C LEU A 216 17.09 25.08 2.64
N ALA A 217 16.31 25.65 1.72
CA ALA A 217 15.63 24.89 0.67
C ALA A 217 16.57 24.06 -0.22
N PRO A 218 17.73 24.58 -0.69
CA PRO A 218 18.66 23.78 -1.51
C PRO A 218 19.21 22.55 -0.77
N GLU A 219 19.52 22.66 0.51
CA GLU A 219 20.01 21.56 1.35
C GLU A 219 18.93 20.49 1.50
N ILE A 220 17.70 20.91 1.81
CA ILE A 220 16.55 20.01 1.93
C ILE A 220 16.28 19.30 0.60
N LEU A 221 16.27 20.03 -0.54
CA LEU A 221 16.06 19.44 -1.87
C LEU A 221 17.14 18.44 -2.24
N LYS A 222 18.41 18.74 -1.95
CA LYS A 222 19.52 17.80 -2.19
C LYS A 222 19.32 16.47 -1.47
N PHE A 223 18.78 16.52 -0.25
CA PHE A 223 18.41 15.31 0.50
C PHE A 223 17.19 14.60 -0.11
N CYS A 224 16.18 15.37 -0.53
CA CYS A 224 14.89 14.85 -0.96
C CYS A 224 14.90 14.23 -2.36
N ILE A 225 15.62 14.81 -3.34
CA ILE A 225 15.54 14.43 -4.76
C ILE A 225 15.75 12.92 -5.01
N PRO A 226 16.77 12.25 -4.43
CA PRO A 226 16.94 10.82 -4.65
C PRO A 226 15.74 9.98 -4.16
N MET A 227 15.18 10.35 -3.01
CA MET A 227 14.00 9.67 -2.45
C MET A 227 12.73 9.99 -3.26
N ALA A 228 12.59 11.21 -3.76
CA ALA A 228 11.47 11.62 -4.60
C ALA A 228 11.37 10.77 -5.87
N VAL A 229 12.49 10.59 -6.56
CA VAL A 229 12.55 9.74 -7.78
C VAL A 229 12.15 8.30 -7.44
N PHE A 230 12.68 7.74 -6.36
CA PHE A 230 12.36 6.37 -5.94
C PHE A 230 10.86 6.20 -5.61
N VAL A 231 10.27 7.11 -4.84
CA VAL A 231 8.84 7.09 -4.47
C VAL A 231 7.96 7.22 -5.72
N LEU A 232 8.28 8.17 -6.61
CA LEU A 232 7.55 8.38 -7.85
C LEU A 232 7.58 7.16 -8.76
N VAL A 233 8.77 6.60 -9.01
CA VAL A 233 8.93 5.42 -9.87
C VAL A 233 8.15 4.23 -9.31
N ASN A 234 8.20 4.00 -8.00
CA ASN A 234 7.44 2.90 -7.39
C ASN A 234 5.92 3.14 -7.43
N SER A 235 5.47 4.39 -7.29
CA SER A 235 4.04 4.72 -7.42
C SER A 235 3.55 4.49 -8.84
N LEU A 236 4.30 4.93 -9.84
CA LEU A 236 3.97 4.69 -11.26
C LEU A 236 3.99 3.21 -11.60
N ASN A 237 4.99 2.44 -11.13
CA ASN A 237 5.05 0.99 -11.35
C ASN A 237 3.80 0.26 -10.84
N ARG A 238 3.22 0.72 -9.75
CA ARG A 238 2.02 0.11 -9.16
C ARG A 238 0.74 0.35 -9.97
N ASP A 239 0.68 1.48 -10.69
CA ASP A 239 -0.55 1.92 -11.35
C ASP A 239 -0.41 2.03 -12.88
N ILE A 240 0.74 1.66 -13.47
CA ILE A 240 1.04 1.82 -14.90
C ILE A 240 0.07 1.05 -15.80
N ASP A 241 -0.38 -0.11 -15.38
CA ASP A 241 -1.37 -0.93 -16.06
C ASP A 241 -2.72 -0.20 -16.17
N LYS A 242 -3.15 0.49 -15.11
CA LYS A 242 -4.38 1.29 -15.09
C LYS A 242 -4.30 2.48 -16.04
N TYR A 243 -3.11 3.08 -16.19
CA TYR A 243 -2.89 4.12 -17.18
C TYR A 243 -3.01 3.59 -18.62
N VAL A 244 -2.45 2.40 -18.88
CA VAL A 244 -2.58 1.75 -20.18
C VAL A 244 -4.06 1.40 -20.46
N ILE A 245 -4.76 0.84 -19.49
CA ILE A 245 -6.21 0.55 -19.64
C ILE A 245 -7.00 1.85 -19.88
N ALA A 246 -6.74 2.92 -19.11
CA ALA A 246 -7.42 4.21 -19.30
C ALA A 246 -7.22 4.81 -20.70
N PHE A 247 -6.02 4.63 -21.26
CA PHE A 247 -5.70 5.14 -22.61
C PHE A 247 -6.45 4.39 -23.71
N PHE A 248 -6.51 3.07 -23.63
CA PHE A 248 -7.04 2.23 -24.69
C PHE A 248 -8.54 1.92 -24.57
N THR A 249 -9.15 2.08 -23.39
CA THR A 249 -10.53 1.70 -23.12
C THR A 249 -11.40 2.90 -22.71
N ASP A 250 -12.58 2.61 -22.20
CA ASP A 250 -13.54 3.57 -21.67
C ASP A 250 -13.48 3.63 -20.12
N THR A 251 -14.24 4.56 -19.56
CA THR A 251 -14.32 4.81 -18.11
C THR A 251 -14.88 3.61 -17.35
N GLU A 252 -15.88 2.90 -17.89
CA GLU A 252 -16.50 1.74 -17.23
C GLU A 252 -15.52 0.58 -17.12
N THR A 253 -14.82 0.29 -18.21
CA THR A 253 -13.78 -0.74 -18.26
C THR A 253 -12.64 -0.46 -17.27
N LEU A 254 -12.19 0.80 -17.16
CA LEU A 254 -11.21 1.18 -16.17
C LEU A 254 -11.75 1.00 -14.74
N GLY A 255 -13.02 1.29 -14.49
CA GLY A 255 -13.68 1.06 -13.21
C GLY A 255 -13.68 -0.42 -12.81
N ILE A 256 -14.03 -1.30 -13.74
CA ILE A 256 -13.97 -2.76 -13.55
C ILE A 256 -12.54 -3.23 -13.28
N TYR A 257 -11.59 -2.80 -14.14
CA TYR A 257 -10.19 -3.15 -14.00
C TYR A 257 -9.60 -2.67 -12.66
N SER A 258 -9.86 -1.43 -12.28
CA SER A 258 -9.32 -0.84 -11.03
C SER A 258 -9.82 -1.57 -9.77
N ASN A 259 -11.04 -2.10 -9.78
CA ASN A 259 -11.54 -2.95 -8.71
C ASN A 259 -10.88 -4.33 -8.73
N ALA A 260 -10.81 -4.95 -9.89
CA ALA A 260 -10.21 -6.27 -10.07
C ALA A 260 -8.69 -6.26 -9.78
N ALA A 261 -7.99 -5.19 -10.19
CA ALA A 261 -6.56 -4.99 -9.99
C ALA A 261 -6.20 -4.43 -8.60
N ARG A 262 -7.13 -4.46 -7.65
CA ARG A 262 -6.88 -4.00 -6.30
C ARG A 262 -6.19 -5.07 -5.48
N LEU A 263 -5.00 -4.74 -4.96
CA LEU A 263 -4.29 -5.61 -4.02
C LEU A 263 -5.07 -5.72 -2.71
N LEU A 264 -5.24 -6.94 -2.21
CA LEU A 264 -5.90 -7.18 -0.94
C LEU A 264 -4.91 -6.95 0.22
N PRO A 265 -5.39 -6.63 1.44
CA PRO A 265 -4.54 -6.23 2.57
C PRO A 265 -3.80 -7.40 3.24
N PHE A 266 -3.39 -8.40 2.48
CA PHE A 266 -2.58 -9.52 2.99
C PHE A 266 -1.18 -9.09 3.42
N ASP A 267 -0.67 -7.99 2.86
CA ASP A 267 0.61 -7.38 3.20
C ASP A 267 0.69 -6.87 4.65
N MET A 268 -0.45 -6.65 5.32
CA MET A 268 -0.45 -6.27 6.73
C MET A 268 0.24 -7.29 7.62
N ILE A 269 0.15 -8.58 7.26
CA ILE A 269 0.81 -9.67 7.98
C ILE A 269 2.31 -9.53 7.85
N THR A 270 2.81 -9.46 6.60
CA THR A 270 4.25 -9.40 6.31
C THR A 270 4.86 -8.07 6.75
N ALA A 271 4.14 -6.95 6.61
CA ALA A 271 4.56 -5.64 7.08
C ALA A 271 4.82 -5.59 8.59
N SER A 272 4.03 -6.33 9.38
CA SER A 272 4.24 -6.44 10.83
C SER A 272 5.58 -7.13 11.14
N PHE A 273 5.96 -8.16 10.40
CA PHE A 273 7.25 -8.82 10.54
C PHE A 273 8.42 -7.95 10.05
N ILE A 274 8.25 -7.24 8.94
CA ILE A 274 9.27 -6.29 8.43
C ILE A 274 9.58 -5.24 9.50
N THR A 275 8.58 -4.69 10.17
CA THR A 275 8.78 -3.69 11.24
C THR A 275 9.68 -4.21 12.37
N VAL A 276 9.59 -5.52 12.68
CA VAL A 276 10.43 -6.18 13.70
C VAL A 276 11.81 -6.52 13.15
N LEU A 277 11.88 -7.02 11.92
CA LEU A 277 13.12 -7.55 11.33
C LEU A 277 14.04 -6.47 10.73
N ALA A 278 13.52 -5.32 10.32
CA ALA A 278 14.34 -4.26 9.72
C ALA A 278 15.47 -3.76 10.63
N PRO A 279 15.25 -3.49 11.94
CA PRO A 279 16.35 -3.14 12.84
C PRO A 279 17.34 -4.29 13.06
N ILE A 280 16.87 -5.54 12.98
CA ILE A 280 17.72 -6.73 13.12
C ILE A 280 18.64 -6.85 11.91
N PHE A 281 18.11 -6.73 10.67
CA PHE A 281 18.92 -6.68 9.46
C PHE A 281 20.00 -5.61 9.55
N THR A 282 19.65 -4.39 9.95
CA THR A 282 20.60 -3.29 10.07
C THR A 282 21.73 -3.60 11.07
N ARG A 283 21.41 -4.18 12.24
CA ARG A 283 22.42 -4.57 13.25
C ARG A 283 23.34 -5.68 12.76
N GLN A 284 22.76 -6.73 12.13
CA GLN A 284 23.52 -7.87 11.63
C GLN A 284 24.43 -7.46 10.45
N VAL A 285 23.95 -6.59 9.56
CA VAL A 285 24.76 -6.05 8.45
C VAL A 285 25.91 -5.19 8.99
N LYS A 286 25.68 -4.35 10.01
CA LYS A 286 26.75 -3.58 10.66
C LYS A 286 27.77 -4.44 11.39
N ALA A 287 27.37 -5.62 11.87
CA ALA A 287 28.27 -6.60 12.48
C ALA A 287 28.98 -7.48 11.44
N GLU A 288 28.77 -7.23 10.15
CA GLU A 288 29.34 -7.99 9.03
C GLU A 288 29.07 -9.51 9.06
N ASP A 289 28.03 -9.93 9.81
CA ASP A 289 27.64 -11.34 9.94
C ASP A 289 26.66 -11.73 8.83
N ASN A 290 27.19 -11.90 7.63
CA ASN A 290 26.40 -12.24 6.43
C ASN A 290 25.61 -13.54 6.60
N SER A 291 26.12 -14.52 7.35
CA SER A 291 25.42 -15.78 7.60
C SER A 291 24.13 -15.57 8.39
N LYS A 292 24.18 -14.79 9.47
CA LYS A 292 22.98 -14.46 10.26
C LYS A 292 21.98 -13.62 9.49
N VAL A 293 22.46 -12.68 8.64
CA VAL A 293 21.56 -11.92 7.75
C VAL A 293 20.82 -12.84 6.80
N LEU A 294 21.53 -13.81 6.20
CA LEU A 294 20.94 -14.80 5.29
C LEU A 294 19.90 -15.67 6.01
N ASP A 295 20.18 -16.14 7.21
CA ASP A 295 19.24 -16.93 8.01
C ASP A 295 18.01 -16.10 8.41
N THR A 296 18.20 -14.82 8.74
CA THR A 296 17.07 -13.92 9.03
C THR A 296 16.20 -13.71 7.80
N LEU A 297 16.81 -13.58 6.60
CA LEU A 297 16.08 -13.47 5.34
C LEU A 297 15.29 -14.74 5.01
N LYS A 298 15.87 -15.92 5.23
CA LYS A 298 15.16 -17.22 5.12
C LYS A 298 13.95 -17.28 6.04
N ILE A 299 14.13 -16.90 7.30
CA ILE A 299 13.02 -16.88 8.28
C ILE A 299 11.92 -15.94 7.80
N PHE A 300 12.26 -14.74 7.29
CA PHE A 300 11.28 -13.82 6.74
C PHE A 300 10.48 -14.42 5.58
N ILE A 301 11.15 -15.02 4.60
CA ILE A 301 10.51 -15.67 3.45
C ILE A 301 9.58 -16.80 3.91
N ARG A 302 10.05 -17.64 4.85
CA ARG A 302 9.23 -18.72 5.43
C ARG A 302 7.99 -18.17 6.15
N VAL A 303 8.12 -17.08 6.90
CA VAL A 303 6.98 -16.40 7.53
C VAL A 303 6.00 -15.95 6.45
N CYS A 304 6.47 -15.37 5.34
CA CYS A 304 5.58 -14.90 4.28
C CYS A 304 4.73 -16.02 3.69
N TYR A 305 5.34 -17.15 3.29
CA TYR A 305 4.53 -18.20 2.69
C TYR A 305 3.69 -18.98 3.71
N PHE A 306 4.15 -19.26 4.93
CA PHE A 306 3.33 -19.95 5.93
C PHE A 306 2.19 -19.12 6.50
N SER A 307 2.30 -17.79 6.51
CA SER A 307 1.24 -16.93 7.05
C SER A 307 0.34 -16.35 5.96
N ALA A 308 0.91 -15.82 4.87
CA ALA A 308 0.14 -15.08 3.88
C ALA A 308 -0.44 -15.99 2.79
N TRP A 309 0.28 -17.01 2.32
CA TRP A 309 -0.20 -17.88 1.25
C TRP A 309 -1.48 -18.64 1.60
N ILE A 310 -1.67 -19.02 2.87
CA ILE A 310 -2.91 -19.63 3.34
C ILE A 310 -4.11 -18.76 2.95
N PHE A 311 -4.04 -17.47 3.24
CA PHE A 311 -5.14 -16.56 2.94
C PHE A 311 -5.28 -16.29 1.44
N VAL A 312 -4.16 -16.12 0.73
CA VAL A 312 -4.18 -15.84 -0.72
C VAL A 312 -4.70 -17.03 -1.51
N VAL A 313 -4.24 -18.25 -1.23
CA VAL A 313 -4.70 -19.46 -1.94
C VAL A 313 -6.19 -19.72 -1.64
N GLY A 314 -6.61 -19.54 -0.39
CA GLY A 314 -8.03 -19.58 -0.03
C GLY A 314 -8.86 -18.58 -0.83
N ALA A 315 -8.34 -17.35 -1.04
CA ALA A 315 -8.97 -16.31 -1.86
C ALA A 315 -9.02 -16.70 -3.35
N ILE A 316 -7.97 -17.31 -3.90
CA ILE A 316 -7.95 -17.79 -5.30
C ILE A 316 -9.06 -18.83 -5.54
N VAL A 317 -9.20 -19.82 -4.65
CA VAL A 317 -10.25 -20.84 -4.75
C VAL A 317 -11.64 -20.23 -4.71
N ASN A 318 -11.82 -19.14 -3.96
CA ASN A 318 -13.08 -18.45 -3.77
C ASN A 318 -13.16 -17.10 -4.50
N ALA A 319 -12.36 -16.89 -5.55
CA ALA A 319 -12.20 -15.60 -6.20
C ALA A 319 -13.54 -15.02 -6.70
N ARG A 320 -14.42 -15.84 -7.28
CA ARG A 320 -15.73 -15.40 -7.77
C ARG A 320 -16.61 -14.97 -6.60
N GLU A 321 -16.73 -15.77 -5.57
CA GLU A 321 -17.54 -15.48 -4.37
C GLU A 321 -16.97 -14.28 -3.61
N LEU A 322 -15.66 -14.18 -3.53
CA LEU A 322 -14.97 -13.05 -2.90
C LEU A 322 -15.22 -11.76 -3.69
N MET A 323 -15.18 -11.82 -5.02
CA MET A 323 -15.46 -10.65 -5.85
C MET A 323 -16.93 -10.19 -5.73
N LEU A 324 -17.90 -11.13 -5.65
CA LEU A 324 -19.31 -10.82 -5.38
C LEU A 324 -19.51 -10.25 -3.97
N PHE A 325 -18.75 -10.71 -2.99
CA PHE A 325 -18.78 -10.19 -1.64
C PHE A 325 -18.20 -8.77 -1.56
N LEU A 326 -17.04 -8.55 -2.20
CA LEU A 326 -16.35 -7.25 -2.18
C LEU A 326 -17.01 -6.19 -3.07
N TYR A 327 -17.62 -6.62 -4.19
CA TYR A 327 -18.17 -5.73 -5.22
C TYR A 327 -19.60 -6.17 -5.61
N ASP A 328 -20.06 -5.74 -6.77
CA ASP A 328 -21.34 -6.13 -7.36
C ASP A 328 -21.12 -7.10 -8.54
N GLU A 329 -22.18 -7.80 -8.96
CA GLU A 329 -22.17 -8.75 -10.08
C GLU A 329 -21.67 -8.11 -11.39
N LYS A 330 -21.97 -6.84 -11.63
CA LYS A 330 -21.52 -6.08 -12.81
C LYS A 330 -19.98 -6.01 -12.96
N TYR A 331 -19.22 -6.30 -11.89
CA TYR A 331 -17.75 -6.33 -11.92
C TYR A 331 -17.16 -7.72 -12.24
N LEU A 332 -17.98 -8.76 -12.37
CA LEU A 332 -17.51 -10.13 -12.61
C LEU A 332 -16.76 -10.30 -13.94
N SER A 333 -16.97 -9.41 -14.91
CA SER A 333 -16.17 -9.38 -16.14
C SER A 333 -14.67 -9.18 -15.88
N GLY A 334 -14.30 -8.61 -14.72
CA GLY A 334 -12.93 -8.46 -14.25
C GLY A 334 -12.37 -9.66 -13.48
N LEU A 335 -13.11 -10.78 -13.37
CA LEU A 335 -12.69 -11.93 -12.54
C LEU A 335 -11.32 -12.48 -12.89
N SER A 336 -10.98 -12.58 -14.18
CA SER A 336 -9.66 -13.07 -14.62
C SER A 336 -8.53 -12.14 -14.18
N VAL A 337 -8.76 -10.83 -14.25
CA VAL A 337 -7.80 -9.83 -13.74
C VAL A 337 -7.66 -9.96 -12.22
N PHE A 338 -8.76 -10.13 -11.50
CA PHE A 338 -8.76 -10.31 -10.05
C PHE A 338 -7.95 -11.54 -9.61
N VAL A 339 -8.12 -12.68 -10.29
CA VAL A 339 -7.33 -13.90 -10.02
C VAL A 339 -5.84 -13.66 -10.27
N LEU A 340 -5.47 -12.99 -11.37
CA LEU A 340 -4.07 -12.65 -11.65
C LEU A 340 -3.48 -11.76 -10.55
N TYR A 341 -4.24 -10.80 -10.03
CA TYR A 341 -3.78 -9.94 -8.93
C TYR A 341 -3.67 -10.68 -7.59
N LEU A 342 -4.45 -11.71 -7.34
CA LEU A 342 -4.22 -12.62 -6.21
C LEU A 342 -2.88 -13.35 -6.36
N PHE A 343 -2.50 -13.79 -7.56
CA PHE A 343 -1.16 -14.33 -7.80
C PHE A 343 -0.04 -13.28 -7.65
N VAL A 344 -0.30 -12.03 -8.06
CA VAL A 344 0.64 -10.90 -7.77
C VAL A 344 0.85 -10.75 -6.26
N ASP A 345 -0.21 -10.80 -5.45
CA ASP A 345 -0.11 -10.76 -3.99
C ASP A 345 0.73 -11.91 -3.44
N LEU A 346 0.52 -13.14 -3.94
CA LEU A 346 1.27 -14.32 -3.51
C LEU A 346 2.79 -14.14 -3.63
N ILE A 347 3.25 -13.56 -4.74
CA ILE A 347 4.67 -13.38 -5.05
C ILE A 347 5.24 -12.13 -4.37
N ARG A 348 4.52 -11.01 -4.44
CA ARG A 348 4.96 -9.71 -3.91
C ARG A 348 5.29 -9.75 -2.43
N LEU A 349 4.55 -10.54 -1.65
CA LEU A 349 4.71 -10.63 -0.20
C LEU A 349 6.07 -11.20 0.24
N MET A 350 6.75 -11.97 -0.61
CA MET A 350 8.10 -12.50 -0.33
C MET A 350 9.21 -11.49 -0.66
N GLY A 351 8.94 -10.53 -1.53
CA GLY A 351 9.93 -9.52 -1.94
C GLY A 351 10.23 -8.54 -0.80
N THR A 352 11.49 -8.49 -0.35
CA THR A 352 11.93 -7.51 0.64
C THR A 352 13.21 -6.80 0.20
N THR A 353 13.22 -5.49 0.34
CA THR A 353 14.37 -4.64 0.03
C THR A 353 15.25 -4.36 1.25
N GLN A 354 14.89 -4.87 2.44
CA GLN A 354 15.51 -4.49 3.72
C GLN A 354 17.01 -4.80 3.78
N VAL A 355 17.46 -5.91 3.21
CA VAL A 355 18.88 -6.27 3.15
C VAL A 355 19.65 -5.27 2.28
N ILE A 356 19.10 -4.92 1.11
CA ILE A 356 19.70 -4.00 0.16
C ILE A 356 19.83 -2.60 0.77
N VAL A 357 18.78 -2.14 1.45
CA VAL A 357 18.75 -0.86 2.18
C VAL A 357 19.75 -0.88 3.34
N ALA A 358 19.79 -1.95 4.13
CA ALA A 358 20.73 -2.08 5.24
C ALA A 358 22.21 -2.07 4.78
N LYS A 359 22.48 -2.61 3.58
CA LYS A 359 23.81 -2.56 2.94
C LYS A 359 24.12 -1.23 2.23
N GLY A 360 23.21 -0.26 2.26
CA GLY A 360 23.37 1.05 1.61
C GLY A 360 23.32 1.02 0.08
N LYS A 361 22.88 -0.10 -0.54
CA LYS A 361 22.84 -0.26 -2.00
C LYS A 361 21.53 0.27 -2.62
N THR A 362 21.05 1.41 -2.16
CA THR A 362 19.77 2.00 -2.59
C THR A 362 19.76 2.45 -4.05
N SER A 363 20.95 2.80 -4.60
CA SER A 363 21.10 3.12 -6.03
C SER A 363 20.71 1.95 -6.94
N PHE A 364 20.99 0.71 -6.53
CA PHE A 364 20.55 -0.48 -7.25
C PHE A 364 19.02 -0.57 -7.27
N LEU A 365 18.36 -0.33 -6.13
CA LEU A 365 16.89 -0.33 -6.07
C LEU A 365 16.27 0.74 -6.98
N MET A 366 16.84 1.93 -6.99
CA MET A 366 16.40 3.01 -7.87
C MET A 366 16.54 2.63 -9.34
N LEU A 367 17.71 2.11 -9.75
CA LEU A 367 17.95 1.66 -11.12
C LEU A 367 17.00 0.54 -11.51
N LEU A 368 16.87 -0.50 -10.68
CA LEU A 368 15.99 -1.64 -10.91
C LEU A 368 14.54 -1.19 -11.07
N SER A 369 14.04 -0.33 -10.16
CA SER A 369 12.67 0.18 -10.24
C SER A 369 12.44 1.01 -11.49
N THR A 370 13.41 1.83 -11.91
CA THR A 370 13.31 2.68 -13.12
C THR A 370 13.29 1.82 -14.39
N VAL A 371 14.19 0.84 -14.49
CA VAL A 371 14.20 -0.11 -15.61
C VAL A 371 12.89 -0.90 -15.65
N THR A 372 12.44 -1.38 -14.49
CA THR A 372 11.17 -2.09 -14.35
C THR A 372 10.00 -1.24 -14.84
N LEU A 373 9.94 0.05 -14.52
CA LEU A 373 8.88 0.95 -14.98
C LEU A 373 8.87 1.05 -16.51
N GLY A 374 10.02 1.26 -17.14
CA GLY A 374 10.13 1.34 -18.61
C GLY A 374 9.70 0.05 -19.29
N VAL A 375 10.21 -1.09 -18.83
CA VAL A 375 9.86 -2.42 -19.36
C VAL A 375 8.37 -2.71 -19.14
N ASN A 376 7.86 -2.46 -17.94
CA ASN A 376 6.46 -2.67 -17.58
C ASN A 376 5.52 -1.85 -18.47
N PHE A 377 5.84 -0.58 -18.71
CA PHE A 377 5.07 0.30 -19.58
C PHE A 377 4.98 -0.25 -21.00
N VAL A 378 6.11 -0.57 -21.62
CA VAL A 378 6.16 -1.09 -23.02
C VAL A 378 5.43 -2.43 -23.12
N LEU A 379 5.71 -3.36 -22.21
CA LEU A 379 5.09 -4.68 -22.23
C LEU A 379 3.57 -4.62 -21.97
N ASN A 380 3.10 -3.71 -21.12
CA ASN A 380 1.66 -3.51 -20.90
C ASN A 380 0.94 -3.07 -22.18
N ILE A 381 1.53 -2.16 -22.97
CA ILE A 381 0.97 -1.72 -24.25
C ILE A 381 0.92 -2.90 -25.25
N CYS A 382 2.01 -3.65 -25.37
CA CYS A 382 2.07 -4.81 -26.25
C CYS A 382 1.05 -5.88 -25.84
N ALA A 383 0.99 -6.20 -24.56
CA ALA A 383 0.08 -7.23 -24.05
C ALA A 383 -1.39 -6.80 -24.13
N PHE A 384 -1.69 -5.52 -23.95
CA PHE A 384 -3.04 -5.02 -24.17
C PHE A 384 -3.49 -5.23 -25.63
N LYS A 385 -2.61 -4.95 -26.60
CA LYS A 385 -2.92 -5.17 -28.02
C LYS A 385 -3.12 -6.65 -28.39
N MET A 386 -2.46 -7.56 -27.66
CA MET A 386 -2.53 -9.02 -27.91
C MET A 386 -3.67 -9.70 -27.18
N PHE A 387 -3.91 -9.33 -25.93
CA PHE A 387 -4.79 -10.02 -24.97
C PHE A 387 -5.91 -9.13 -24.42
N GLY A 388 -6.05 -7.89 -24.88
CA GLY A 388 -7.02 -6.94 -24.35
C GLY A 388 -6.78 -6.63 -22.87
N ILE A 389 -7.86 -6.48 -22.11
CA ILE A 389 -7.86 -6.04 -20.70
C ILE A 389 -7.03 -6.96 -19.79
N ILE A 390 -6.93 -8.25 -20.10
CA ILE A 390 -6.18 -9.23 -19.28
C ILE A 390 -4.67 -9.05 -19.46
N GLY A 391 -4.23 -8.55 -20.62
CA GLY A 391 -2.82 -8.40 -20.97
C GLY A 391 -1.99 -7.65 -19.93
N PRO A 392 -2.36 -6.43 -19.53
CA PRO A 392 -1.62 -5.69 -18.51
C PRO A 392 -1.54 -6.43 -17.16
N ALA A 393 -2.58 -7.16 -16.74
CA ALA A 393 -2.53 -7.95 -15.51
C ALA A 393 -1.53 -9.12 -15.59
N ILE A 394 -1.43 -9.78 -16.76
CA ILE A 394 -0.42 -10.83 -17.02
C ILE A 394 0.98 -10.23 -16.91
N ILE A 395 1.23 -9.08 -17.53
CA ILE A 395 2.53 -8.42 -17.47
C ILE A 395 2.87 -7.99 -16.03
N THR A 396 1.91 -7.44 -15.30
CA THR A 396 2.10 -7.08 -13.89
C THR A 396 2.53 -8.31 -13.07
N LEU A 397 1.92 -9.47 -13.29
CA LEU A 397 2.33 -10.71 -12.64
C LEU A 397 3.76 -11.13 -13.01
N ILE A 398 4.09 -11.17 -14.32
CA ILE A 398 5.42 -11.55 -14.81
C ILE A 398 6.48 -10.60 -14.27
N VAL A 399 6.26 -9.30 -14.37
CA VAL A 399 7.18 -8.28 -13.87
C VAL A 399 7.37 -8.39 -12.36
N THR A 400 6.30 -8.66 -11.59
CA THR A 400 6.40 -8.88 -10.15
C THR A 400 7.25 -10.12 -9.81
N ILE A 401 7.09 -11.21 -10.55
CA ILE A 401 7.91 -12.42 -10.39
C ILE A 401 9.38 -12.08 -10.64
N VAL A 402 9.69 -11.49 -11.80
CA VAL A 402 11.06 -11.15 -12.19
C VAL A 402 11.68 -10.18 -11.19
N TYR A 403 10.97 -9.12 -10.82
CA TYR A 403 11.42 -8.12 -9.84
C TYR A 403 11.72 -8.76 -8.48
N THR A 404 10.86 -9.64 -7.99
CA THR A 404 11.04 -10.35 -6.71
C THR A 404 12.25 -11.28 -6.77
N ILE A 405 12.43 -12.03 -7.86
CA ILE A 405 13.60 -12.89 -8.06
C ILE A 405 14.89 -12.06 -8.06
N VAL A 406 14.94 -10.97 -8.82
CA VAL A 406 16.13 -10.10 -8.91
C VAL A 406 16.47 -9.49 -7.55
N ILE A 407 15.49 -9.01 -6.78
CA ILE A 407 15.73 -8.46 -5.43
C ILE A 407 16.26 -9.53 -4.47
N LEU A 408 15.69 -10.72 -4.48
CA LEU A 408 16.10 -11.79 -3.58
C LEU A 408 17.48 -12.35 -3.96
N ASP A 409 17.73 -12.52 -5.26
CA ASP A 409 19.04 -12.97 -5.76
C ASP A 409 20.14 -11.97 -5.44
N PHE A 410 19.92 -10.68 -5.71
CA PHE A 410 20.85 -9.63 -5.36
C PHE A 410 21.08 -9.54 -3.84
N SER A 411 20.04 -9.74 -3.03
CA SER A 411 20.16 -9.78 -1.58
C SER A 411 21.05 -10.95 -1.14
N ALA A 412 20.80 -12.17 -1.67
CA ALA A 412 21.60 -13.35 -1.38
C ALA A 412 23.06 -13.18 -1.84
N ALA A 413 23.28 -12.75 -3.08
CA ALA A 413 24.62 -12.52 -3.62
C ALA A 413 25.39 -11.46 -2.82
N SER A 414 24.72 -10.40 -2.35
CA SER A 414 25.35 -9.37 -1.49
C SER A 414 25.79 -9.91 -0.13
N LEU A 415 25.28 -11.07 0.27
CA LEU A 415 25.60 -11.80 1.51
C LEU A 415 26.55 -12.99 1.27
N GLN A 416 27.10 -13.11 0.05
CA GLN A 416 27.92 -14.27 -0.39
C GLN A 416 27.15 -15.59 -0.38
N GLY A 417 25.83 -15.53 -0.49
CA GLY A 417 24.94 -16.67 -0.63
C GLY A 417 24.38 -16.80 -2.05
N THR A 418 23.53 -17.80 -2.25
CA THR A 418 22.83 -18.07 -3.52
C THR A 418 21.32 -17.97 -3.33
N PHE A 419 20.59 -17.66 -4.42
CA PHE A 419 19.11 -17.60 -4.41
C PHE A 419 18.49 -18.90 -3.89
N SER A 420 19.02 -20.07 -4.29
CA SER A 420 18.52 -21.37 -3.86
C SER A 420 18.60 -21.60 -2.35
N GLN A 421 19.57 -20.98 -1.68
CA GLN A 421 19.71 -21.07 -0.23
C GLN A 421 18.61 -20.34 0.54
N LEU A 422 17.88 -19.41 -0.10
CA LEU A 422 16.78 -18.67 0.52
C LEU A 422 15.54 -19.53 0.76
N PHE A 423 15.39 -20.64 0.04
CA PHE A 423 14.22 -21.50 0.06
C PHE A 423 14.59 -22.91 0.50
N ASP A 424 13.77 -23.46 1.38
CA ASP A 424 13.70 -24.92 1.54
C ASP A 424 12.70 -25.46 0.49
N LEU A 425 13.24 -25.84 -0.68
CA LEU A 425 12.42 -26.28 -1.82
C LEU A 425 11.51 -27.46 -1.47
N LYS A 426 11.99 -28.39 -0.64
CA LYS A 426 11.20 -29.54 -0.20
C LYS A 426 10.02 -29.09 0.66
N GLU A 427 10.29 -28.21 1.64
CA GLU A 427 9.24 -27.65 2.51
C GLU A 427 8.23 -26.84 1.71
N LEU A 428 8.71 -26.00 0.79
CA LEU A 428 7.85 -25.16 -0.06
C LEU A 428 6.95 -26.00 -0.98
N LEU A 429 7.50 -27.03 -1.62
CA LEU A 429 6.73 -27.94 -2.49
C LEU A 429 5.68 -28.74 -1.70
N LEU A 430 6.05 -29.27 -0.53
CA LEU A 430 5.11 -30.00 0.33
C LEU A 430 3.98 -29.08 0.81
N PHE A 431 4.32 -27.85 1.22
CA PHE A 431 3.32 -26.87 1.65
C PHE A 431 2.40 -26.44 0.49
N SER A 432 2.98 -26.21 -0.70
CA SER A 432 2.18 -25.89 -1.90
C SER A 432 1.25 -27.04 -2.30
N ALA A 433 1.71 -28.30 -2.21
CA ALA A 433 0.89 -29.48 -2.47
C ALA A 433 -0.23 -29.65 -1.43
N GLU A 434 0.06 -29.37 -0.15
CA GLU A 434 -0.94 -29.36 0.92
C GLU A 434 -2.04 -28.32 0.66
N LEU A 435 -1.65 -27.07 0.35
CA LEU A 435 -2.61 -26.00 0.02
C LEU A 435 -3.40 -26.35 -1.25
N GLY A 436 -2.75 -26.93 -2.27
CA GLY A 436 -3.41 -27.38 -3.50
C GLY A 436 -4.45 -28.51 -3.23
N GLY A 437 -4.11 -29.46 -2.40
CA GLY A 437 -5.05 -30.51 -1.97
C GLY A 437 -6.26 -29.94 -1.22
N LEU A 438 -6.03 -29.04 -0.28
CA LEU A 438 -7.11 -28.32 0.42
C LEU A 438 -7.95 -27.48 -0.54
N ALA A 439 -7.34 -26.85 -1.54
CA ALA A 439 -8.03 -26.09 -2.57
C ALA A 439 -9.02 -26.95 -3.36
N ILE A 440 -8.60 -28.16 -3.74
CA ILE A 440 -9.45 -29.13 -4.45
C ILE A 440 -10.63 -29.54 -3.55
N ILE A 441 -10.37 -29.88 -2.29
CA ILE A 441 -11.41 -30.27 -1.32
C ILE A 441 -12.43 -29.14 -1.15
N CYS A 442 -11.95 -27.90 -0.95
CA CYS A 442 -12.83 -26.74 -0.81
C CYS A 442 -13.63 -26.44 -2.08
N TYR A 443 -13.04 -26.65 -3.27
CA TYR A 443 -13.76 -26.52 -4.54
C TYR A 443 -14.90 -27.54 -4.67
N VAL A 444 -14.67 -28.82 -4.29
CA VAL A 444 -15.70 -29.87 -4.28
C VAL A 444 -16.79 -29.53 -3.26
N LEU A 445 -16.41 -29.13 -2.04
CA LEU A 445 -17.33 -28.69 -1.00
C LEU A 445 -18.22 -27.53 -1.51
N LYS A 446 -17.60 -26.55 -2.16
CA LYS A 446 -18.32 -25.40 -2.75
C LYS A 446 -19.36 -25.85 -3.77
N LYS A 447 -19.02 -26.78 -4.68
CA LYS A 447 -19.99 -27.35 -5.63
C LYS A 447 -21.15 -28.04 -4.92
N SER A 448 -20.87 -28.75 -3.83
CA SER A 448 -21.92 -29.44 -3.04
C SER A 448 -22.83 -28.41 -2.35
N LEU A 449 -22.28 -27.32 -1.80
CA LEU A 449 -23.06 -26.24 -1.20
C LEU A 449 -24.00 -25.59 -2.22
N TYR A 450 -23.55 -25.33 -3.44
CA TYR A 450 -24.43 -24.80 -4.49
C TYR A 450 -25.55 -25.77 -4.90
N LYS A 451 -25.30 -27.09 -4.90
CA LYS A 451 -26.34 -28.08 -5.19
C LYS A 451 -27.47 -28.11 -4.15
N ILE A 452 -27.18 -27.77 -2.90
CA ILE A 452 -28.19 -27.66 -1.83
C ILE A 452 -28.79 -26.25 -1.70
N GLY A 453 -28.54 -25.35 -2.67
CA GLY A 453 -29.12 -24.02 -2.72
C GLY A 453 -28.43 -22.95 -1.85
N ALA A 454 -27.20 -23.18 -1.41
CA ALA A 454 -26.47 -22.19 -0.62
C ALA A 454 -26.18 -20.93 -1.45
N THR A 455 -26.30 -19.76 -0.81
CA THR A 455 -25.94 -18.48 -1.43
C THR A 455 -24.43 -18.33 -1.58
N SER A 456 -23.96 -17.46 -2.48
CA SER A 456 -22.54 -17.17 -2.69
C SER A 456 -21.83 -16.72 -1.41
N VAL A 457 -22.52 -15.99 -0.53
CA VAL A 457 -21.97 -15.53 0.75
C VAL A 457 -21.78 -16.69 1.71
N VAL A 458 -22.75 -17.60 1.82
CA VAL A 458 -22.63 -18.80 2.65
C VAL A 458 -21.52 -19.71 2.13
N ALA A 459 -21.48 -19.92 0.81
CA ALA A 459 -20.42 -20.69 0.18
C ALA A 459 -19.03 -20.10 0.48
N LEU A 460 -18.85 -18.77 0.36
CA LEU A 460 -17.61 -18.08 0.70
C LEU A 460 -17.22 -18.30 2.17
N ILE A 461 -18.12 -18.00 3.10
CA ILE A 461 -17.80 -18.09 4.54
C ILE A 461 -17.40 -19.52 4.92
N VAL A 462 -18.17 -20.51 4.46
CA VAL A 462 -17.91 -21.92 4.78
C VAL A 462 -16.60 -22.39 4.14
N THR A 463 -16.41 -22.19 2.83
CA THR A 463 -15.27 -22.78 2.13
C THR A 463 -13.97 -22.01 2.39
N TYR A 464 -14.00 -20.68 2.42
CA TYR A 464 -12.84 -19.87 2.75
C TYR A 464 -12.46 -20.00 4.23
N GLY A 465 -13.45 -19.97 5.12
CA GLY A 465 -13.25 -20.18 6.55
C GLY A 465 -12.69 -21.56 6.87
N ALA A 466 -13.27 -22.62 6.28
CA ALA A 466 -12.77 -23.98 6.44
C ALA A 466 -11.36 -24.14 5.90
N PHE A 467 -11.06 -23.58 4.70
CA PHE A 467 -9.72 -23.61 4.12
C PHE A 467 -8.70 -22.98 5.07
N CYS A 468 -8.94 -21.75 5.50
CA CYS A 468 -8.02 -21.02 6.39
C CYS A 468 -7.85 -21.74 7.74
N LEU A 469 -8.94 -22.19 8.34
CA LEU A 469 -8.91 -22.90 9.63
C LEU A 469 -8.10 -24.20 9.53
N VAL A 470 -8.39 -25.05 8.55
CA VAL A 470 -7.71 -26.34 8.38
C VAL A 470 -6.23 -26.12 8.05
N ALA A 471 -5.90 -25.21 7.12
CA ALA A 471 -4.52 -24.91 6.77
C ALA A 471 -3.72 -24.36 7.96
N LEU A 472 -4.32 -23.50 8.79
CA LEU A 472 -3.69 -23.01 10.03
C LEU A 472 -3.50 -24.13 11.05
N LEU A 473 -4.48 -25.02 11.22
CA LEU A 473 -4.38 -26.15 12.15
C LEU A 473 -3.31 -27.16 11.72
N LEU A 474 -3.20 -27.46 10.44
CA LEU A 474 -2.17 -28.36 9.92
C LEU A 474 -0.76 -27.79 10.09
N ASN A 475 -0.61 -26.47 9.97
CA ASN A 475 0.69 -25.80 10.01
C ASN A 475 0.97 -25.07 11.34
N TYR A 476 0.11 -25.21 12.38
CA TYR A 476 0.24 -24.42 13.60
C TYR A 476 1.61 -24.59 14.30
N LYS A 477 2.17 -25.81 14.33
CA LYS A 477 3.49 -26.07 14.92
C LYS A 477 4.59 -25.32 14.18
N LYS A 478 4.60 -25.38 12.84
CA LYS A 478 5.58 -24.66 12.00
C LYS A 478 5.48 -23.14 12.20
N ILE A 479 4.25 -22.61 12.27
CA ILE A 479 4.00 -21.17 12.51
C ILE A 479 4.53 -20.76 13.89
N ILE A 480 4.25 -21.56 14.94
CA ILE A 480 4.76 -21.27 16.29
C ILE A 480 6.28 -21.32 16.32
N ASP A 481 6.90 -22.29 15.70
CA ASP A 481 8.37 -22.42 15.67
C ASP A 481 9.02 -21.28 14.90
N LEU A 482 8.38 -20.79 13.82
CA LEU A 482 8.82 -19.57 13.11
C LEU A 482 8.71 -18.32 14.00
N LEU A 483 7.60 -18.16 14.72
CA LEU A 483 7.43 -17.04 15.65
C LEU A 483 8.47 -17.07 16.79
N ARG A 484 8.79 -18.27 17.30
CA ARG A 484 9.87 -18.47 18.29
C ARG A 484 11.23 -18.12 17.68
N SER A 485 11.49 -18.50 16.43
CA SER A 485 12.72 -18.17 15.72
C SER A 485 12.88 -16.65 15.56
N VAL A 486 11.83 -15.94 15.16
CA VAL A 486 11.83 -14.45 15.09
C VAL A 486 12.12 -13.83 16.47
N ASN A 487 11.54 -14.38 17.55
CA ASN A 487 11.79 -13.88 18.90
C ASN A 487 13.24 -14.14 19.38
N LYS A 488 13.90 -15.20 18.92
CA LYS A 488 15.31 -15.48 19.25
C LYS A 488 16.29 -14.53 18.51
N LEU A 489 15.86 -13.90 17.41
CA LEU A 489 16.66 -12.92 16.67
C LEU A 489 16.70 -11.54 17.35
N ARG A 490 15.76 -11.26 18.27
CA ARG A 490 15.71 -10.01 19.07
C ARG A 490 16.77 -10.02 20.15
#